data_e4787f4279140e0a661b9c021246c778
#
_entry.id   e4787f4279140e0a661b9c021246c778
#
_cell.length_a   1.000
_cell.length_b   1.000
_cell.length_c   1.000
_cell.angle_alpha   90.00
_cell.angle_beta   90.00
_cell.angle_gamma   90.00
#
_symmetry.space_group_name_H-M   'P 1'
#
loop_
_entity.id
_entity.type
_entity.pdbx_description
1 polymer ?
#
loop_
_entity_poly.entity_id
_entity_poly.type
_entity_poly.pdbx_seq_one_letter_code
_entity_poly.pdbx_strand_id
1 'polypeptide(L)'
;STEVNQNVGCFALRRQGGYILGLTAGVYLRSEDGRRIEKLTEPVYDPMTRSNDGKCDPAGRLWLGTMAFAGTPGAGTLYCLDPTGIPAGTRDLSGPAGQNTSGPTARYAAGQTREPASGTTTQNPPEPAGPNGILRTSAPLIPSVKLGSVTISNGIVWSADRRTMYYVDTPTRRVSRYRYDDSTGAIAYEGIAVQIPEEMGFPDGMTIDECGNLWIALWGGYGVGCWNPHSGELLHRIFVPCPNAASCAFGGENLDTLYITTAGGTPDSRLRQDYPLSGSLFVCKPGVYGVKACFFYKKN
;
A
#
# COMPACT_ATOMS: atom_id res chain seq x y z
N SER A 1 7.60 22.56 2.03
CA SER A 1 7.85 21.20 1.55
C SER A 1 9.21 20.77 2.06
N THR A 2 9.33 19.57 2.55
CA THR A 2 10.60 18.99 2.98
C THR A 2 10.94 17.86 2.03
N GLU A 3 12.06 17.96 1.34
CA GLU A 3 12.56 16.98 0.40
C GLU A 3 13.05 15.73 1.14
N VAL A 4 12.72 14.56 0.62
CA VAL A 4 13.17 13.26 1.14
C VAL A 4 14.23 12.62 0.24
N ASN A 5 14.63 13.25 -0.86
CA ASN A 5 15.65 12.80 -1.83
C ASN A 5 15.49 11.34 -2.31
N GLN A 6 14.27 10.82 -2.26
CA GLN A 6 13.90 9.46 -2.66
C GLN A 6 12.48 9.46 -3.23
N ASN A 7 12.13 8.48 -4.04
CA ASN A 7 10.76 8.29 -4.48
C ASN A 7 9.88 7.90 -3.29
N VAL A 8 8.79 8.64 -3.10
CA VAL A 8 7.75 8.35 -2.13
C VAL A 8 6.68 7.50 -2.85
N GLY A 9 6.55 6.25 -2.48
CA GLY A 9 5.50 5.38 -3.02
C GLY A 9 4.17 5.60 -2.31
N CYS A 10 4.20 5.66 -0.97
CA CYS A 10 3.01 5.93 -0.19
C CYS A 10 3.35 6.64 1.13
N PHE A 11 2.32 7.18 1.76
CA PHE A 11 2.40 7.66 3.13
C PHE A 11 1.07 7.43 3.87
N ALA A 12 1.15 7.35 5.20
CA ALA A 12 -0.01 7.35 6.05
C ALA A 12 0.24 8.20 7.31
N LEU A 13 -0.85 8.63 7.94
CA LEU A 13 -0.78 9.36 9.20
C LEU A 13 -0.44 8.40 10.35
N ARG A 14 0.25 8.91 11.36
CA ARG A 14 0.55 8.19 12.60
C ARG A 14 -0.38 8.67 13.71
N ARG A 15 -0.81 7.74 14.58
CA ARG A 15 -1.63 8.10 15.75
C ARG A 15 -0.91 9.03 16.73
N GLN A 16 0.42 8.93 16.81
CA GLN A 16 1.28 9.77 17.67
C GLN A 16 1.73 11.08 17.00
N GLY A 17 1.11 11.46 15.89
CA GLY A 17 1.51 12.61 15.06
C GLY A 17 2.60 12.26 14.04
N GLY A 18 2.65 13.05 12.97
CA GLY A 18 3.54 12.86 11.84
C GLY A 18 3.10 11.73 10.89
N TYR A 19 4.06 11.17 10.16
CA TYR A 19 3.81 10.30 9.01
C TYR A 19 4.64 9.03 9.06
N ILE A 20 4.12 7.95 8.47
CA ILE A 20 4.90 6.80 8.01
C ILE A 20 5.01 6.87 6.50
N LEU A 21 6.20 6.64 5.95
CA LEU A 21 6.53 6.82 4.54
C LEU A 21 7.09 5.51 3.98
N GLY A 22 6.53 5.03 2.88
CA GLY A 22 7.13 3.99 2.03
C GLY A 22 8.04 4.66 1.00
N LEU A 23 9.35 4.53 1.16
CA LEU A 23 10.36 5.10 0.27
C LEU A 23 11.10 3.99 -0.48
N THR A 24 11.90 4.36 -1.48
CA THR A 24 12.72 3.38 -2.22
C THR A 24 13.66 2.61 -1.31
N ALA A 25 14.27 3.26 -0.32
CA ALA A 25 15.24 2.64 0.58
C ALA A 25 14.63 2.09 1.88
N GLY A 26 13.32 1.82 1.91
CA GLY A 26 12.65 1.23 3.07
C GLY A 26 11.49 2.05 3.61
N VAL A 27 11.11 1.78 4.85
CA VAL A 27 10.01 2.47 5.53
C VAL A 27 10.56 3.39 6.61
N TYR A 28 10.02 4.60 6.67
CA TYR A 28 10.49 5.66 7.55
C TYR A 28 9.34 6.28 8.34
N LEU A 29 9.64 6.69 9.56
CA LEU A 29 8.80 7.60 10.33
C LEU A 29 9.28 9.03 10.11
N ARG A 30 8.35 9.96 10.04
CA ARG A 30 8.62 11.38 9.96
C ARG A 30 7.80 12.14 10.99
N SER A 31 8.43 13.05 11.71
CA SER A 31 7.74 13.95 12.63
C SER A 31 6.81 14.91 11.90
N GLU A 32 5.82 15.44 12.60
CA GLU A 32 4.83 16.36 12.05
C GLU A 32 5.48 17.68 11.54
N ASP A 33 6.48 18.19 12.26
CA ASP A 33 7.26 19.37 11.85
C ASP A 33 8.25 19.07 10.70
N GLY A 34 8.36 17.80 10.28
CA GLY A 34 9.22 17.35 9.22
C GLY A 34 10.72 17.34 9.53
N ARG A 35 11.13 17.67 10.77
CA ARG A 35 12.54 17.83 11.14
C ARG A 35 13.23 16.50 11.46
N ARG A 36 12.47 15.50 11.89
CA ARG A 36 13.02 14.17 12.22
C ARG A 36 12.53 13.15 11.21
N ILE A 37 13.46 12.32 10.74
CA ILE A 37 13.16 11.15 9.93
C ILE A 37 13.91 9.94 10.55
N GLU A 38 13.20 8.87 10.80
CA GLU A 38 13.72 7.65 11.42
C GLU A 38 13.44 6.48 10.48
N LYS A 39 14.46 5.68 10.16
CA LYS A 39 14.30 4.46 9.37
C LYS A 39 13.79 3.33 10.26
N LEU A 40 12.62 2.78 9.93
CA LEU A 40 11.99 1.67 10.66
C LEU A 40 12.46 0.31 10.19
N THR A 41 12.69 0.16 8.89
CA THR A 41 13.09 -1.11 8.29
C THR A 41 13.96 -0.89 7.08
N GLU A 42 14.92 -1.79 6.88
CA GLU A 42 15.65 -1.88 5.61
C GLU A 42 14.69 -2.32 4.50
N PRO A 43 14.98 -1.97 3.23
CA PRO A 43 14.22 -2.52 2.14
C PRO A 43 14.40 -4.05 2.14
N VAL A 44 13.27 -4.75 2.22
CA VAL A 44 13.23 -6.22 2.11
C VAL A 44 12.99 -6.63 0.66
N TYR A 45 13.04 -5.65 -0.23
CA TYR A 45 12.76 -5.83 -1.64
C TYR A 45 14.03 -5.83 -2.48
N ASP A 46 13.94 -6.49 -3.60
CA ASP A 46 14.95 -6.45 -4.66
C ASP A 46 15.31 -4.98 -4.96
N PRO A 47 16.59 -4.62 -5.03
CA PRO A 47 17.03 -3.26 -5.40
C PRO A 47 16.51 -2.78 -6.77
N MET A 48 16.02 -3.69 -7.63
CA MET A 48 15.35 -3.35 -8.88
C MET A 48 13.87 -2.99 -8.69
N THR A 49 13.36 -3.00 -7.45
CA THR A 49 11.97 -2.65 -7.12
C THR A 49 11.93 -1.38 -6.24
N ARG A 50 10.76 -0.77 -6.18
CA ARG A 50 10.46 0.37 -5.29
C ARG A 50 9.11 0.19 -4.63
N SER A 51 8.89 0.87 -3.51
CA SER A 51 7.54 1.04 -2.99
C SER A 51 6.65 1.77 -4.01
N ASN A 52 5.37 1.40 -4.09
CA ASN A 52 4.41 2.01 -5.00
C ASN A 52 3.22 2.59 -4.25
N ASP A 53 2.25 1.77 -3.83
CA ASP A 53 1.11 2.22 -3.04
C ASP A 53 1.07 1.50 -1.70
N GLY A 54 0.34 2.06 -0.74
CA GLY A 54 0.16 1.47 0.57
C GLY A 54 -0.80 2.25 1.44
N LYS A 55 -1.37 1.56 2.40
CA LYS A 55 -2.36 2.11 3.34
C LYS A 55 -2.31 1.40 4.68
N CYS A 56 -2.75 2.07 5.74
CA CYS A 56 -2.94 1.40 7.02
C CYS A 56 -4.27 0.64 7.06
N ASP A 57 -4.22 -0.57 7.60
CA ASP A 57 -5.40 -1.37 7.88
C ASP A 57 -6.12 -0.89 9.16
N PRO A 58 -7.33 -1.40 9.44
CA PRO A 58 -8.09 -1.02 10.62
C PRO A 58 -7.41 -1.31 11.97
N ALA A 59 -6.45 -2.26 12.01
CA ALA A 59 -5.65 -2.56 13.19
C ALA A 59 -4.39 -1.68 13.33
N GLY A 60 -4.12 -0.80 12.35
CA GLY A 60 -3.01 0.15 12.36
C GLY A 60 -1.69 -0.39 11.82
N ARG A 61 -1.70 -1.51 11.10
CA ARG A 61 -0.54 -2.04 10.37
C ARG A 61 -0.41 -1.33 9.02
N LEU A 62 0.82 -1.07 8.58
CA LEU A 62 1.06 -0.55 7.23
C LEU A 62 1.12 -1.70 6.23
N TRP A 63 0.26 -1.67 5.23
CA TRP A 63 0.35 -2.50 4.04
C TRP A 63 1.03 -1.70 2.94
N LEU A 64 2.10 -2.26 2.40
CA LEU A 64 2.99 -1.60 1.45
C LEU A 64 3.25 -2.52 0.27
N GLY A 65 2.89 -2.06 -0.90
CA GLY A 65 3.17 -2.76 -2.13
C GLY A 65 4.38 -2.23 -2.88
N THR A 66 5.00 -3.10 -3.66
CA THR A 66 6.14 -2.77 -4.51
C THR A 66 5.86 -3.05 -5.98
N MET A 67 6.70 -2.47 -6.83
CA MET A 67 6.77 -2.76 -8.26
C MET A 67 8.22 -2.64 -8.73
N ALA A 68 8.57 -3.32 -9.81
CA ALA A 68 9.87 -3.11 -10.47
C ALA A 68 9.94 -1.75 -11.15
N PHE A 69 11.09 -1.09 -11.14
CA PHE A 69 11.33 0.14 -11.90
C PHE A 69 11.07 -0.05 -13.40
N ALA A 70 11.43 -1.22 -13.94
CA ALA A 70 11.19 -1.58 -15.33
C ALA A 70 9.76 -2.08 -15.62
N GLY A 71 8.87 -2.13 -14.61
CA GLY A 71 7.52 -2.68 -14.78
C GLY A 71 7.50 -4.19 -15.03
N THR A 72 8.55 -4.92 -14.65
CA THR A 72 8.67 -6.37 -14.86
C THR A 72 7.50 -7.12 -14.21
N PRO A 73 6.75 -7.94 -14.97
CA PRO A 73 5.62 -8.69 -14.45
C PRO A 73 6.01 -9.62 -13.30
N GLY A 74 5.23 -9.60 -12.22
CA GLY A 74 5.41 -10.48 -11.08
C GLY A 74 6.60 -10.18 -10.17
N ALA A 75 7.35 -9.09 -10.40
CA ALA A 75 8.52 -8.74 -9.60
C ALA A 75 8.20 -7.98 -8.30
N GLY A 76 6.96 -7.51 -8.15
CA GLY A 76 6.50 -6.81 -6.95
C GLY A 76 5.94 -7.76 -5.89
N THR A 77 5.70 -7.20 -4.71
CA THR A 77 5.22 -7.92 -3.52
C THR A 77 4.37 -6.99 -2.68
N LEU A 78 3.31 -7.51 -2.07
CA LEU A 78 2.55 -6.82 -1.03
C LEU A 78 3.05 -7.27 0.34
N TYR A 79 3.51 -6.33 1.15
CA TYR A 79 4.00 -6.52 2.51
C TYR A 79 3.02 -5.96 3.54
N CYS A 80 3.07 -6.50 4.75
CA CYS A 80 2.41 -5.94 5.93
C CYS A 80 3.46 -5.73 7.03
N LEU A 81 3.53 -4.50 7.54
CA LEU A 81 4.35 -4.13 8.69
C LEU A 81 3.43 -4.01 9.92
N ASP A 82 3.61 -4.96 10.85
CA ASP A 82 2.90 -4.93 12.12
C ASP A 82 3.71 -4.12 13.14
N PRO A 83 3.19 -2.99 13.64
CA PRO A 83 3.88 -2.16 14.62
C PRO A 83 4.07 -2.82 15.99
N THR A 84 3.37 -3.91 16.27
CA THR A 84 3.49 -4.66 17.53
C THR A 84 4.73 -5.56 17.57
N GLY A 85 5.41 -5.76 16.42
CA GLY A 85 6.57 -6.63 16.30
C GLY A 85 6.24 -8.13 16.38
N ILE A 86 4.96 -8.51 16.38
CA ILE A 86 4.53 -9.91 16.35
C ILE A 86 4.47 -10.31 14.87
N PRO A 87 5.26 -11.30 14.40
CA PRO A 87 5.14 -11.81 13.04
C PRO A 87 3.71 -12.31 12.82
N ALA A 88 3.03 -11.78 11.81
CA ALA A 88 1.73 -12.30 11.42
C ALA A 88 1.91 -13.75 10.93
N GLY A 89 1.38 -14.71 11.67
CA GLY A 89 1.43 -16.12 11.27
C GLY A 89 1.70 -17.15 12.39
N THR A 90 1.87 -16.76 13.64
CA THR A 90 2.13 -17.72 14.75
C THR A 90 0.87 -18.19 15.48
N ARG A 91 -0.33 -17.88 15.01
CA ARG A 91 -1.55 -18.55 15.49
C ARG A 91 -2.03 -19.54 14.45
N ASP A 92 -1.88 -20.81 14.81
CA ASP A 92 -2.39 -21.97 14.10
C ASP A 92 -3.91 -21.83 13.86
N LEU A 93 -4.31 -21.67 12.60
CA LEU A 93 -5.72 -21.71 12.18
C LEU A 93 -6.09 -23.16 11.86
N SER A 94 -5.85 -24.12 12.75
CA SER A 94 -6.36 -25.47 12.65
C SER A 94 -7.85 -25.53 12.97
N GLY A 95 -8.65 -25.01 12.05
CA GLY A 95 -10.04 -25.42 11.86
C GLY A 95 -10.11 -26.44 10.72
N PRO A 96 -11.08 -27.36 10.66
CA PRO A 96 -11.05 -28.53 9.79
C PRO A 96 -10.92 -28.14 8.30
N ALA A 97 -9.84 -28.63 7.69
CA ALA A 97 -9.48 -28.39 6.30
C ALA A 97 -10.50 -29.04 5.35
N GLY A 98 -11.20 -28.22 4.59
CA GLY A 98 -11.76 -28.62 3.31
C GLY A 98 -10.66 -28.78 2.29
N GLN A 99 -10.47 -29.97 1.78
CA GLN A 99 -9.51 -30.31 0.73
C GLN A 99 -9.77 -29.51 -0.53
N ASN A 100 -8.71 -28.88 -1.11
CA ASN A 100 -8.60 -28.79 -2.58
C ASN A 100 -7.18 -28.45 -3.06
N THR A 101 -6.62 -29.43 -3.73
CA THR A 101 -5.92 -29.52 -5.03
C THR A 101 -4.82 -28.52 -5.38
N SER A 102 -3.61 -29.09 -5.36
CA SER A 102 -2.49 -29.03 -6.31
C SER A 102 -2.33 -27.83 -7.25
N GLY A 103 -1.36 -26.98 -6.92
CA GLY A 103 -0.59 -26.17 -7.87
C GLY A 103 0.91 -26.43 -7.63
N PRO A 104 1.82 -26.21 -8.60
CA PRO A 104 3.15 -26.79 -8.61
C PRO A 104 4.09 -26.21 -7.56
N THR A 105 4.69 -27.10 -6.79
CA THR A 105 5.74 -26.85 -5.81
C THR A 105 7.05 -26.49 -6.50
N ALA A 106 7.53 -25.27 -6.31
CA ALA A 106 8.94 -24.94 -6.54
C ALA A 106 9.76 -25.41 -5.32
N ARG A 107 10.58 -26.43 -5.53
CA ARG A 107 11.57 -26.91 -4.55
C ARG A 107 12.76 -25.96 -4.56
N TYR A 108 13.06 -25.34 -3.43
CA TYR A 108 14.37 -24.76 -3.17
C TYR A 108 15.15 -25.71 -2.27
N ALA A 109 16.36 -26.06 -2.72
CA ALA A 109 17.25 -26.98 -2.08
C ALA A 109 17.86 -26.41 -0.80
N ALA A 110 17.92 -27.24 0.23
CA ALA A 110 18.60 -27.00 1.50
C ALA A 110 20.12 -26.99 1.31
N GLY A 111 20.79 -25.93 1.76
CA GLY A 111 22.24 -25.80 1.88
C GLY A 111 22.67 -25.62 3.33
N GLN A 112 23.19 -26.70 3.86
CA GLN A 112 24.19 -26.87 4.94
C GLN A 112 24.19 -25.96 6.17
N THR A 113 23.91 -26.60 7.30
CA THR A 113 24.13 -26.19 8.68
C THR A 113 25.63 -25.99 9.02
N ARG A 114 25.95 -24.85 9.63
CA ARG A 114 27.15 -24.68 10.46
C ARG A 114 26.72 -24.29 11.87
N GLU A 115 27.25 -25.05 12.87
CA GLU A 115 27.05 -24.79 14.28
C GLU A 115 27.71 -23.47 14.74
N PRO A 116 27.20 -22.81 15.79
CA PRO A 116 27.77 -21.57 16.30
C PRO A 116 28.86 -21.85 17.37
N ALA A 117 30.00 -21.21 17.20
CA ALA A 117 31.03 -21.11 18.23
C ALA A 117 30.58 -20.10 19.29
N SER A 118 30.78 -20.49 20.57
CA SER A 118 30.56 -19.67 21.76
C SER A 118 31.55 -18.49 21.80
N GLY A 119 31.02 -17.27 21.88
CA GLY A 119 31.82 -16.06 22.04
C GLY A 119 31.09 -15.03 22.90
N THR A 120 31.76 -14.67 23.98
CA THR A 120 31.47 -13.72 25.06
C THR A 120 30.90 -12.37 24.54
N THR A 121 29.80 -11.96 25.14
CA THR A 121 29.17 -10.63 24.96
C THR A 121 30.02 -9.53 25.59
N THR A 122 30.73 -8.76 24.78
CA THR A 122 31.17 -7.39 25.13
C THR A 122 30.14 -6.41 24.63
N GLN A 123 29.52 -5.68 25.54
CA GLN A 123 28.63 -4.55 25.20
C GLN A 123 29.48 -3.45 24.57
N ASN A 124 29.30 -3.20 23.30
CA ASN A 124 29.86 -2.02 22.65
C ASN A 124 29.02 -0.76 23.02
N PRO A 125 29.67 0.39 23.27
CA PRO A 125 28.97 1.64 23.48
C PRO A 125 28.20 2.04 22.21
N PRO A 126 27.12 2.85 22.34
CA PRO A 126 26.30 3.24 21.19
C PRO A 126 27.16 4.01 20.17
N GLU A 127 27.07 3.59 18.90
CA GLU A 127 27.72 4.30 17.78
C GLU A 127 27.19 5.73 17.67
N PRO A 128 28.06 6.71 17.36
CA PRO A 128 27.63 8.08 17.15
C PRO A 128 26.74 8.22 15.91
N ALA A 129 25.72 9.06 15.99
CA ALA A 129 24.81 9.37 14.90
C ALA A 129 25.59 9.79 13.65
N GLY A 130 25.33 9.12 12.51
CA GLY A 130 25.88 9.49 11.22
C GLY A 130 25.43 10.91 10.79
N PRO A 131 26.05 11.52 9.80
CA PRO A 131 25.91 12.95 9.44
C PRO A 131 24.52 13.41 9.01
N ASN A 132 23.51 12.54 8.98
CA ASN A 132 22.15 12.86 8.52
C ASN A 132 21.07 12.77 9.60
N GLY A 133 21.42 12.76 10.89
CA GLY A 133 20.44 12.84 11.98
C GLY A 133 19.42 11.67 12.08
N ILE A 134 19.74 10.50 11.51
CA ILE A 134 18.88 9.30 11.58
C ILE A 134 19.17 8.58 12.90
N LEU A 135 18.21 8.66 13.84
CA LEU A 135 18.25 7.91 15.10
C LEU A 135 17.73 6.49 14.87
N ARG A 136 18.54 5.48 15.18
CA ARG A 136 18.07 4.08 15.29
C ARG A 136 17.58 3.84 16.71
N THR A 137 16.30 3.69 16.92
CA THR A 137 15.71 3.33 18.20
C THR A 137 14.79 2.13 18.00
N SER A 138 15.12 1.01 18.61
CA SER A 138 14.41 -0.28 18.63
C SER A 138 14.80 -1.27 17.52
N ALA A 139 14.55 -2.58 17.78
CA ALA A 139 14.73 -3.63 16.78
C ALA A 139 13.95 -3.29 15.49
N PRO A 140 14.55 -3.51 14.30
CA PRO A 140 13.89 -3.21 13.04
C PRO A 140 12.59 -4.03 12.91
N LEU A 141 11.53 -3.39 12.46
CA LEU A 141 10.28 -4.07 12.13
C LEU A 141 10.52 -4.94 10.89
N ILE A 142 10.16 -6.21 10.98
CA ILE A 142 10.28 -7.15 9.86
C ILE A 142 8.95 -7.21 9.11
N PRO A 143 8.90 -6.75 7.85
CA PRO A 143 7.70 -6.87 7.04
C PRO A 143 7.37 -8.34 6.74
N SER A 144 6.10 -8.71 6.88
CA SER A 144 5.61 -10.02 6.44
C SER A 144 5.11 -9.94 4.99
N VAL A 145 5.48 -10.91 4.16
CA VAL A 145 4.95 -11.06 2.80
C VAL A 145 3.51 -11.52 2.88
N LYS A 146 2.61 -10.83 2.18
CA LYS A 146 1.20 -11.18 2.06
C LYS A 146 0.83 -11.72 0.69
N LEU A 147 1.32 -11.08 -0.37
CA LEU A 147 1.17 -11.53 -1.75
C LEU A 147 2.51 -11.38 -2.46
N GLY A 148 2.98 -12.45 -3.09
CA GLY A 148 4.11 -12.43 -4.03
C GLY A 148 3.63 -12.34 -5.47
N SER A 149 4.57 -12.22 -6.40
CA SER A 149 4.31 -12.18 -7.85
C SER A 149 3.31 -11.10 -8.28
N VAL A 150 3.32 -9.97 -7.59
CA VAL A 150 2.56 -8.78 -7.96
C VAL A 150 3.32 -8.01 -9.03
N THR A 151 2.62 -7.38 -9.96
CA THR A 151 3.28 -6.60 -11.03
C THR A 151 3.38 -5.14 -10.65
N ILE A 152 2.25 -4.48 -10.41
CA ILE A 152 2.17 -3.08 -9.98
C ILE A 152 1.16 -3.01 -8.85
N SER A 153 1.65 -3.11 -7.61
CA SER A 153 0.80 -3.02 -6.42
C SER A 153 0.21 -1.63 -6.30
N ASN A 154 -1.10 -1.55 -6.25
CA ASN A 154 -1.85 -0.31 -6.14
C ASN A 154 -2.99 -0.40 -5.13
N GLY A 155 -4.10 0.27 -5.36
CA GLY A 155 -5.20 0.51 -4.46
C GLY A 155 -5.51 -0.64 -3.48
N ILE A 156 -5.60 -0.30 -2.20
CA ILE A 156 -5.95 -1.22 -1.14
C ILE A 156 -6.91 -0.54 -0.16
N VAL A 157 -8.00 -1.22 0.19
CA VAL A 157 -8.97 -0.75 1.20
C VAL A 157 -9.61 -1.92 1.94
N TRP A 158 -10.21 -1.63 3.08
CA TRP A 158 -10.94 -2.60 3.91
C TRP A 158 -12.39 -2.19 4.07
N SER A 159 -13.28 -3.18 4.13
CA SER A 159 -14.70 -2.97 4.46
C SER A 159 -14.87 -2.43 5.88
N ALA A 160 -15.98 -1.74 6.12
CA ALA A 160 -16.30 -1.16 7.43
C ALA A 160 -16.40 -2.20 8.55
N ASP A 161 -16.85 -3.42 8.24
CA ASP A 161 -16.92 -4.55 9.16
C ASP A 161 -15.57 -5.23 9.45
N ARG A 162 -14.48 -4.77 8.79
CA ARG A 162 -13.10 -5.26 8.91
C ARG A 162 -12.92 -6.74 8.57
N ARG A 163 -13.76 -7.27 7.69
CA ARG A 163 -13.71 -8.69 7.28
C ARG A 163 -13.24 -8.90 5.86
N THR A 164 -13.26 -7.83 5.05
CA THR A 164 -12.90 -7.91 3.64
C THR A 164 -11.80 -6.89 3.33
N MET A 165 -10.80 -7.33 2.58
CA MET A 165 -9.80 -6.48 1.94
C MET A 165 -10.01 -6.50 0.44
N TYR A 166 -10.01 -5.34 -0.18
CA TYR A 166 -10.00 -5.16 -1.63
C TYR A 166 -8.62 -4.67 -2.07
N TYR A 167 -8.10 -5.25 -3.16
CA TYR A 167 -6.74 -5.01 -3.60
C TYR A 167 -6.62 -5.00 -5.12
N VAL A 168 -5.75 -4.11 -5.62
CA VAL A 168 -5.44 -3.91 -7.05
C VAL A 168 -4.00 -4.32 -7.35
N ASP A 169 -3.83 -5.23 -8.34
CA ASP A 169 -2.62 -5.35 -9.14
C ASP A 169 -2.96 -4.81 -10.54
N THR A 170 -2.49 -3.61 -10.83
CA THR A 170 -2.93 -2.78 -11.96
C THR A 170 -3.05 -3.50 -13.30
N PRO A 171 -2.03 -4.27 -13.79
CA PRO A 171 -2.13 -4.91 -15.11
C PRO A 171 -3.22 -5.96 -15.22
N THR A 172 -3.71 -6.47 -14.09
CA THR A 172 -4.81 -7.45 -14.08
C THR A 172 -6.16 -6.83 -14.42
N ARG A 173 -6.28 -5.49 -14.35
CA ARG A 173 -7.54 -4.74 -14.49
C ARG A 173 -8.64 -5.22 -13.54
N ARG A 174 -8.26 -5.70 -12.36
CA ARG A 174 -9.18 -6.30 -11.37
C ARG A 174 -8.99 -5.68 -10.01
N VAL A 175 -10.11 -5.62 -9.28
CA VAL A 175 -10.10 -5.50 -7.83
C VAL A 175 -10.36 -6.91 -7.28
N SER A 176 -9.36 -7.48 -6.64
CA SER A 176 -9.46 -8.75 -5.94
C SER A 176 -10.07 -8.56 -4.56
N ARG A 177 -10.91 -9.51 -4.14
CA ARG A 177 -11.49 -9.58 -2.81
C ARG A 177 -10.82 -10.69 -2.00
N TYR A 178 -10.46 -10.34 -0.77
CA TYR A 178 -9.88 -11.26 0.21
C TYR A 178 -10.68 -11.21 1.50
N ARG A 179 -10.98 -12.37 2.08
CA ARG A 179 -11.35 -12.44 3.48
C ARG A 179 -10.17 -11.95 4.31
N TYR A 180 -10.44 -11.11 5.28
CA TYR A 180 -9.45 -10.45 6.11
C TYR A 180 -9.72 -10.71 7.58
N ASP A 181 -8.67 -11.03 8.33
CA ASP A 181 -8.69 -11.16 9.78
C ASP A 181 -8.02 -9.93 10.41
N ASP A 182 -8.81 -9.06 11.03
CA ASP A 182 -8.33 -7.81 11.66
C ASP A 182 -7.33 -8.08 12.80
N SER A 183 -7.47 -9.22 13.51
CA SER A 183 -6.59 -9.54 14.64
C SER A 183 -5.20 -9.95 14.22
N THR A 184 -5.04 -10.61 13.08
CA THR A 184 -3.77 -11.19 12.61
C THR A 184 -3.23 -10.56 11.34
N GLY A 185 -4.08 -9.84 10.57
CA GLY A 185 -3.74 -9.41 9.22
C GLY A 185 -3.61 -10.58 8.23
N ALA A 186 -4.19 -11.73 8.53
CA ALA A 186 -4.28 -12.83 7.57
C ALA A 186 -5.29 -12.51 6.48
N ILE A 187 -4.98 -12.95 5.25
CA ILE A 187 -5.85 -12.79 4.09
C ILE A 187 -6.04 -14.12 3.37
N ALA A 188 -7.24 -14.34 2.83
CA ALA A 188 -7.56 -15.48 1.99
C ALA A 188 -8.35 -15.00 0.76
N TYR A 189 -7.88 -15.35 -0.44
CA TYR A 189 -8.53 -14.95 -1.69
C TYR A 189 -9.95 -15.50 -1.80
N GLU A 190 -10.91 -14.66 -2.17
CA GLU A 190 -12.33 -15.03 -2.31
C GLU A 190 -12.89 -14.78 -3.72
N GLY A 191 -12.11 -14.12 -4.59
CA GLY A 191 -12.55 -13.87 -5.96
C GLY A 191 -12.30 -12.45 -6.43
N ILE A 192 -12.93 -12.11 -7.55
CA ILE A 192 -12.88 -10.79 -8.17
C ILE A 192 -14.11 -10.01 -7.69
N ALA A 193 -13.88 -8.82 -7.11
CA ALA A 193 -14.97 -7.90 -6.74
C ALA A 193 -15.37 -7.00 -7.92
N VAL A 194 -14.40 -6.50 -8.69
CA VAL A 194 -14.65 -5.62 -9.84
C VAL A 194 -13.72 -6.02 -10.99
N GLN A 195 -14.26 -6.10 -12.20
CA GLN A 195 -13.49 -6.16 -13.44
C GLN A 195 -13.58 -4.81 -14.12
N ILE A 196 -12.43 -4.14 -14.32
CA ILE A 196 -12.37 -2.85 -15.03
C ILE A 196 -12.35 -3.13 -16.54
N PRO A 197 -13.31 -2.58 -17.31
CA PRO A 197 -13.32 -2.70 -18.78
C PRO A 197 -12.05 -2.09 -19.40
N GLU A 198 -11.61 -2.63 -20.53
CA GLU A 198 -10.35 -2.23 -21.15
C GLU A 198 -10.35 -0.76 -21.56
N GLU A 199 -11.46 -0.29 -22.10
CA GLU A 199 -11.67 1.09 -22.55
C GLU A 199 -11.72 2.12 -21.40
N MET A 200 -11.82 1.67 -20.16
CA MET A 200 -11.83 2.55 -18.99
C MET A 200 -10.44 2.84 -18.42
N GLY A 201 -9.38 2.29 -18.99
CA GLY A 201 -8.02 2.46 -18.49
C GLY A 201 -7.63 1.39 -17.44
N PHE A 202 -6.66 1.69 -16.59
CA PHE A 202 -6.14 0.76 -15.60
C PHE A 202 -6.49 1.22 -14.17
N PRO A 203 -6.92 0.33 -13.28
CA PRO A 203 -7.12 0.68 -11.87
C PRO A 203 -5.80 1.05 -11.20
N ASP A 204 -5.83 2.14 -10.42
CA ASP A 204 -4.70 2.68 -9.68
C ASP A 204 -5.07 2.80 -8.19
N GLY A 205 -4.86 3.92 -7.54
CA GLY A 205 -5.23 4.13 -6.15
C GLY A 205 -6.75 4.08 -5.93
N MET A 206 -7.16 3.66 -4.73
CA MET A 206 -8.56 3.36 -4.42
C MET A 206 -8.95 3.85 -3.03
N THR A 207 -10.21 4.26 -2.87
CA THR A 207 -10.85 4.50 -1.57
C THR A 207 -12.22 3.84 -1.49
N ILE A 208 -12.87 3.93 -0.32
CA ILE A 208 -14.19 3.32 -0.06
C ILE A 208 -15.11 4.38 0.58
N ASP A 209 -16.39 4.36 0.23
CA ASP A 209 -17.40 5.20 0.87
C ASP A 209 -18.10 4.49 2.04
N GLU A 210 -18.95 5.21 2.76
CA GLU A 210 -19.71 4.68 3.90
C GLU A 210 -20.71 3.59 3.51
N CYS A 211 -21.15 3.57 2.24
CA CYS A 211 -22.01 2.53 1.69
C CYS A 211 -21.24 1.27 1.29
N GLY A 212 -19.90 1.30 1.35
CA GLY A 212 -19.03 0.21 0.97
C GLY A 212 -18.69 0.15 -0.52
N ASN A 213 -19.02 1.18 -1.31
CA ASN A 213 -18.67 1.24 -2.72
C ASN A 213 -17.20 1.64 -2.89
N LEU A 214 -16.55 1.07 -3.91
CA LEU A 214 -15.15 1.30 -4.22
C LEU A 214 -15.01 2.45 -5.21
N TRP A 215 -14.24 3.48 -4.82
CA TRP A 215 -13.87 4.60 -5.67
C TRP A 215 -12.45 4.37 -6.17
N ILE A 216 -12.29 4.16 -7.47
CA ILE A 216 -11.06 3.68 -8.10
C ILE A 216 -10.58 4.71 -9.11
N ALA A 217 -9.38 5.22 -8.93
CA ALA A 217 -8.72 6.07 -9.91
C ALA A 217 -8.32 5.23 -11.12
N LEU A 218 -8.45 5.81 -12.31
CA LEU A 218 -8.29 5.13 -13.60
C LEU A 218 -7.14 5.77 -14.37
N TRP A 219 -6.00 5.11 -14.39
CA TRP A 219 -4.87 5.52 -15.21
C TRP A 219 -5.18 5.30 -16.70
N GLY A 220 -5.08 6.35 -17.50
CA GLY A 220 -5.56 6.36 -18.88
C GLY A 220 -7.08 6.50 -19.02
N GLY A 221 -7.82 6.54 -17.91
CA GLY A 221 -9.26 6.54 -17.89
C GLY A 221 -9.92 7.90 -17.61
N TYR A 222 -9.15 8.97 -17.51
CA TYR A 222 -9.66 10.35 -17.35
C TYR A 222 -10.55 10.57 -16.12
N GLY A 223 -10.29 9.88 -15.00
CA GLY A 223 -11.08 10.13 -13.81
C GLY A 223 -11.13 8.98 -12.80
N VAL A 224 -12.23 8.96 -12.05
CA VAL A 224 -12.51 7.98 -10.99
C VAL A 224 -13.85 7.32 -11.27
N GLY A 225 -13.92 6.02 -11.16
CA GLY A 225 -15.18 5.27 -11.16
C GLY A 225 -15.57 4.84 -9.75
N CYS A 226 -16.86 4.67 -9.50
CA CYS A 226 -17.45 4.13 -8.30
C CYS A 226 -18.16 2.82 -8.62
N TRP A 227 -17.76 1.74 -7.95
CA TRP A 227 -18.33 0.40 -8.15
C TRP A 227 -18.92 -0.19 -6.89
N ASN A 228 -20.01 -0.92 -7.05
CA ASN A 228 -20.50 -1.82 -6.03
C ASN A 228 -19.64 -3.11 -6.03
N PRO A 229 -18.87 -3.41 -4.96
CA PRO A 229 -17.98 -4.57 -4.96
C PRO A 229 -18.70 -5.93 -4.81
N HIS A 230 -20.01 -5.93 -4.53
CA HIS A 230 -20.80 -7.15 -4.41
C HIS A 230 -21.37 -7.58 -5.77
N SER A 231 -21.84 -6.61 -6.57
CA SER A 231 -22.38 -6.86 -7.93
C SER A 231 -21.34 -6.70 -9.04
N GLY A 232 -20.25 -5.98 -8.78
CA GLY A 232 -19.28 -5.57 -9.79
C GLY A 232 -19.75 -4.44 -10.70
N GLU A 233 -20.90 -3.85 -10.41
CA GLU A 233 -21.56 -2.82 -11.23
C GLU A 233 -20.89 -1.46 -11.05
N LEU A 234 -20.67 -0.74 -12.16
CA LEU A 234 -20.28 0.67 -12.18
C LEU A 234 -21.48 1.54 -11.85
N LEU A 235 -21.43 2.26 -10.73
CA LEU A 235 -22.51 3.13 -10.26
C LEU A 235 -22.37 4.57 -10.78
N HIS A 236 -21.15 5.12 -10.70
CA HIS A 236 -20.84 6.50 -11.06
C HIS A 236 -19.47 6.63 -11.71
N ARG A 237 -19.28 7.72 -12.45
CA ARG A 237 -17.98 8.10 -13.01
C ARG A 237 -17.78 9.60 -12.89
N ILE A 238 -16.62 10.00 -12.39
CA ILE A 238 -16.20 11.40 -12.30
C ILE A 238 -15.06 11.60 -13.28
N PHE A 239 -15.21 12.55 -14.20
CA PHE A 239 -14.17 12.87 -15.16
C PHE A 239 -13.30 14.03 -14.71
N VAL A 240 -12.01 13.96 -15.05
CA VAL A 240 -11.03 15.04 -14.90
C VAL A 240 -10.40 15.30 -16.27
N PRO A 241 -9.96 16.55 -16.55
CA PRO A 241 -9.46 16.93 -17.88
C PRO A 241 -8.00 16.51 -18.11
N CYS A 242 -7.63 15.32 -17.66
CA CYS A 242 -6.32 14.72 -17.88
C CYS A 242 -6.42 13.18 -17.76
N PRO A 243 -5.59 12.42 -18.52
CA PRO A 243 -5.80 10.98 -18.66
C PRO A 243 -5.51 10.18 -17.39
N ASN A 244 -4.49 10.57 -16.62
CA ASN A 244 -3.89 9.72 -15.60
C ASN A 244 -4.32 10.14 -14.18
N ALA A 245 -5.57 9.84 -13.80
CA ALA A 245 -5.96 9.86 -12.40
C ALA A 245 -5.20 8.72 -11.68
N ALA A 246 -4.43 9.08 -10.65
CA ALA A 246 -3.52 8.16 -9.98
C ALA A 246 -4.04 7.67 -8.63
N SER A 247 -4.75 8.52 -7.88
CA SER A 247 -5.35 8.10 -6.62
C SER A 247 -6.55 8.97 -6.27
N CYS A 248 -7.36 8.50 -5.32
CA CYS A 248 -8.44 9.29 -4.76
C CYS A 248 -8.62 9.01 -3.26
N ALA A 249 -9.12 10.02 -2.55
CA ALA A 249 -9.39 9.91 -1.12
C ALA A 249 -10.52 10.87 -0.71
N PHE A 250 -11.36 10.43 0.20
CA PHE A 250 -12.31 11.31 0.86
C PHE A 250 -11.64 12.14 1.93
N GLY A 251 -12.04 13.41 2.04
CA GLY A 251 -11.53 14.35 3.02
C GLY A 251 -12.53 15.49 3.28
N GLY A 252 -12.04 16.58 3.88
CA GLY A 252 -12.89 17.62 4.45
C GLY A 252 -13.39 17.25 5.84
N GLU A 253 -14.05 18.20 6.51
CA GLU A 253 -14.53 18.03 7.89
C GLU A 253 -15.51 16.85 8.01
N ASN A 254 -16.39 16.70 7.02
CA ASN A 254 -17.44 15.68 6.98
C ASN A 254 -17.08 14.46 6.11
N LEU A 255 -15.88 14.38 5.54
CA LEU A 255 -15.51 13.35 4.55
C LEU A 255 -16.44 13.32 3.31
N ASP A 256 -17.04 14.46 2.94
CA ASP A 256 -17.97 14.62 1.82
C ASP A 256 -17.28 15.08 0.51
N THR A 257 -15.99 15.31 0.58
CA THR A 257 -15.19 15.83 -0.53
C THR A 257 -14.23 14.77 -1.01
N LEU A 258 -14.34 14.39 -2.29
CA LEU A 258 -13.41 13.48 -2.95
C LEU A 258 -12.27 14.29 -3.57
N TYR A 259 -11.05 14.01 -3.15
CA TYR A 259 -9.81 14.51 -3.70
C TYR A 259 -9.26 13.51 -4.70
N ILE A 260 -8.86 13.98 -5.90
CA ILE A 260 -8.36 13.14 -6.98
C ILE A 260 -6.98 13.66 -7.38
N THR A 261 -5.94 12.85 -7.24
CA THR A 261 -4.59 13.16 -7.70
C THR A 261 -4.39 12.67 -9.12
N THR A 262 -3.57 13.40 -9.88
CA THR A 262 -3.24 13.02 -11.27
C THR A 262 -1.74 13.05 -11.49
N ALA A 263 -1.25 12.19 -12.40
CA ALA A 263 0.16 12.15 -12.77
C ALA A 263 0.48 13.22 -13.81
N GLY A 264 1.51 14.03 -13.55
CA GLY A 264 1.90 15.16 -14.40
C GLY A 264 3.01 14.87 -15.41
N GLY A 265 3.69 13.74 -15.29
CA GLY A 265 4.92 13.51 -16.07
C GLY A 265 6.02 14.53 -15.74
N THR A 266 7.08 14.59 -16.56
CA THR A 266 8.09 15.64 -16.48
C THR A 266 7.54 16.97 -17.03
N PRO A 267 8.10 18.14 -16.64
CA PRO A 267 7.63 19.44 -17.11
C PRO A 267 7.56 19.56 -18.64
N ASP A 268 8.51 18.97 -19.35
CA ASP A 268 8.61 19.02 -20.82
C ASP A 268 7.93 17.83 -21.51
N SER A 269 7.18 17.00 -20.78
CA SER A 269 6.53 15.84 -21.35
C SER A 269 5.39 16.25 -22.30
N ARG A 270 5.19 15.48 -23.37
CA ARG A 270 4.03 15.62 -24.28
C ARG A 270 2.72 15.56 -23.52
N LEU A 271 2.64 14.75 -22.45
CA LEU A 271 1.49 14.67 -21.58
C LEU A 271 1.08 16.05 -21.01
N ARG A 272 2.05 16.86 -20.57
CA ARG A 272 1.76 18.20 -20.05
C ARG A 272 1.42 19.22 -21.14
N GLN A 273 1.96 19.05 -22.33
CA GLN A 273 1.60 19.90 -23.47
C GLN A 273 0.17 19.65 -23.91
N ASP A 274 -0.25 18.38 -24.05
CA ASP A 274 -1.58 17.99 -24.49
C ASP A 274 -2.63 18.17 -23.37
N TYR A 275 -2.22 17.99 -22.10
CA TYR A 275 -3.07 18.08 -20.90
C TYR A 275 -2.42 18.96 -19.83
N PRO A 276 -2.52 20.27 -19.93
CA PRO A 276 -1.81 21.22 -19.04
C PRO A 276 -2.15 21.07 -17.55
N LEU A 277 -3.32 20.50 -17.22
CA LEU A 277 -3.74 20.24 -15.86
C LEU A 277 -3.26 18.89 -15.30
N SER A 278 -2.47 18.11 -16.05
CA SER A 278 -1.85 16.88 -15.54
C SER A 278 -0.90 17.19 -14.37
N GLY A 279 -1.01 16.42 -13.28
CA GLY A 279 -0.29 16.65 -12.03
C GLY A 279 -1.03 17.56 -11.05
N SER A 280 -2.22 18.04 -11.39
CA SER A 280 -3.07 18.80 -10.48
C SER A 280 -3.84 17.90 -9.51
N LEU A 281 -4.28 18.51 -8.42
CA LEU A 281 -5.24 17.92 -7.49
C LEU A 281 -6.63 18.46 -7.84
N PHE A 282 -7.56 17.54 -8.14
CA PHE A 282 -8.96 17.85 -8.38
C PHE A 282 -9.79 17.53 -7.15
N VAL A 283 -10.91 18.24 -7.01
CA VAL A 283 -11.86 18.02 -5.91
C VAL A 283 -13.30 18.06 -6.44
N CYS A 284 -14.15 17.22 -5.85
CA CYS A 284 -15.60 17.28 -6.09
C CYS A 284 -16.37 16.77 -4.86
N LYS A 285 -17.67 17.02 -4.83
CA LYS A 285 -18.60 16.45 -3.84
C LYS A 285 -19.52 15.45 -4.54
N PRO A 286 -19.25 14.15 -4.41
CA PRO A 286 -20.01 13.12 -5.12
C PRO A 286 -21.40 12.83 -4.53
N GLY A 287 -21.76 13.47 -3.41
CA GLY A 287 -23.05 13.27 -2.74
C GLY A 287 -23.07 12.09 -1.77
N VAL A 288 -21.91 11.54 -1.44
CA VAL A 288 -21.72 10.46 -0.45
C VAL A 288 -20.57 10.82 0.49
N TYR A 289 -20.45 10.11 1.60
CA TYR A 289 -19.41 10.30 2.60
C TYR A 289 -18.38 9.18 2.52
N GLY A 290 -17.13 9.51 2.74
CA GLY A 290 -16.05 8.54 2.83
C GLY A 290 -15.92 7.92 4.22
N VAL A 291 -15.05 6.92 4.30
CA VAL A 291 -14.65 6.31 5.57
C VAL A 291 -13.37 6.96 6.07
N LYS A 292 -13.29 7.20 7.38
CA LYS A 292 -12.11 7.79 8.02
C LYS A 292 -10.87 6.91 7.77
N ALA A 293 -9.78 7.53 7.33
CA ALA A 293 -8.52 6.83 7.12
C ALA A 293 -7.99 6.22 8.43
N CYS A 294 -7.39 5.03 8.32
CA CYS A 294 -6.72 4.37 9.42
C CYS A 294 -5.31 4.95 9.61
N PHE A 295 -4.86 4.98 10.86
CA PHE A 295 -3.56 5.53 11.23
C PHE A 295 -2.59 4.40 11.54
N PHE A 296 -1.33 4.58 11.17
CA PHE A 296 -0.27 3.71 11.66
C PHE A 296 -0.13 3.88 13.19
N TYR A 297 -0.13 2.76 13.88
CA TYR A 297 -0.05 2.74 15.34
C TYR A 297 1.08 1.83 15.82
N LYS A 298 2.19 2.42 16.28
CA LYS A 298 3.22 1.68 17.01
C LYS A 298 2.85 1.76 18.50
N LYS A 299 2.56 0.60 19.12
CA LYS A 299 2.42 0.51 20.57
C LYS A 299 3.79 0.76 21.20
N ASN A 300 3.87 1.72 22.12
CA ASN A 300 5.10 2.01 22.87
C ASN A 300 5.48 0.83 23.76
#